data_e5cfbdb0da7262072f79f9d4ecc80e2d
#
_entry.id   e5cfbdb0da7262072f79f9d4ecc80e2d
#
_cell.length_a   1.000
_cell.length_b   1.000
_cell.length_c   1.000
_cell.angle_alpha   90.00
_cell.angle_beta   90.00
_cell.angle_gamma   90.00
#
_symmetry.space_group_name_H-M   'P 1'
#
loop_
_entity.id
_entity.type
_entity.pdbx_description
1 polymer ?
#
loop_
_entity_poly.entity_id
_entity_poly.type
_entity_poly.pdbx_seq_one_letter_code
_entity_poly.pdbx_strand_id
1 'polypeptide(L)'
;SRKIISWKILKTVVAKNITELYLDGIDDMQMPHDWHLKPELRVDQGSPNTAHVTKRFFKDIEAELSFARVHRPTDNARTERFYGTIKQEEIYLVGDYQDEITANEEIKKYIEFYNDERPHQSLWNFTPSQIHEMNNKTENLNALKDLKIKSWTNRKEYWIKVRQQNTSH
;
A
#
# COMPACT_ATOMS: atom_id res chain seq x y z
N SER A 1 -6.54 -2.07 -1.59
CA SER A 1 -6.77 -1.17 -0.45
C SER A 1 -5.65 -0.13 -0.25
N ARG A 2 -4.42 -0.43 -0.61
CA ARG A 2 -3.20 0.32 -0.27
C ARG A 2 -2.80 0.26 1.21
N LYS A 3 -3.41 -0.60 2.00
CA LYS A 3 -3.04 -0.79 3.40
C LYS A 3 -1.62 -1.34 3.48
N ILE A 4 -0.82 -0.77 4.36
CA ILE A 4 0.50 -1.30 4.72
C ILE A 4 0.25 -2.36 5.78
N ILE A 5 0.58 -3.60 5.46
CA ILE A 5 0.32 -4.74 6.33
C ILE A 5 1.51 -4.93 7.29
N SER A 6 2.71 -5.04 6.74
CA SER A 6 3.93 -5.20 7.54
C SER A 6 5.05 -4.31 7.00
N TRP A 7 5.99 -3.97 7.84
CA TRP A 7 7.12 -3.10 7.49
C TRP A 7 8.30 -3.30 8.44
N LYS A 8 9.50 -2.99 7.98
CA LYS A 8 10.73 -3.00 8.79
C LYS A 8 11.65 -1.86 8.36
N ILE A 9 12.32 -1.24 9.31
CA ILE A 9 13.44 -0.33 9.05
C ILE A 9 14.74 -1.13 9.18
N LEU A 10 15.57 -1.09 8.16
CA LEU A 10 16.80 -1.86 8.11
C LEU A 10 17.93 -1.02 7.51
N LYS A 11 19.14 -1.13 8.08
CA LYS A 11 20.33 -0.50 7.49
C LYS A 11 20.72 -1.13 6.15
N THR A 12 20.46 -2.42 6.01
CA THR A 12 20.75 -3.19 4.78
C THR A 12 19.68 -4.24 4.58
N VAL A 13 19.15 -4.33 3.37
CA VAL A 13 18.14 -5.32 3.02
C VAL A 13 18.82 -6.56 2.42
N VAL A 14 18.58 -7.71 3.03
CA VAL A 14 19.05 -9.02 2.53
C VAL A 14 17.86 -9.96 2.26
N ALA A 15 18.11 -11.05 1.53
CA ALA A 15 17.07 -12.00 1.14
C ALA A 15 16.21 -12.51 2.32
N LYS A 16 16.82 -12.75 3.47
CA LYS A 16 16.14 -13.21 4.69
C LYS A 16 15.09 -12.21 5.17
N ASN A 17 15.37 -10.91 5.06
CA ASN A 17 14.43 -9.88 5.48
C ASN A 17 13.14 -9.89 4.63
N ILE A 18 13.24 -10.23 3.35
CA ILE A 18 12.06 -10.33 2.46
C ILE A 18 11.15 -11.46 2.91
N THR A 19 11.73 -12.62 3.23
CA THR A 19 10.96 -13.80 3.67
C THR A 19 10.33 -13.59 5.04
N GLU A 20 11.08 -13.02 5.99
CA GLU A 20 10.55 -12.66 7.31
C GLU A 20 9.41 -11.65 7.21
N LEU A 21 9.60 -10.57 6.46
CA LEU A 21 8.57 -9.53 6.29
C LEU A 21 7.29 -10.09 5.65
N TYR A 22 7.42 -11.05 4.74
CA TYR A 22 6.26 -11.72 4.15
C TYR A 22 5.51 -12.57 5.17
N LEU A 23 6.22 -13.32 6.02
CA LEU A 23 5.62 -14.10 7.11
C LEU A 23 4.93 -13.21 8.15
N ASP A 24 5.60 -12.14 8.58
CA ASP A 24 5.01 -11.14 9.48
C ASP A 24 3.69 -10.58 8.88
N GLY A 25 3.67 -10.32 7.57
CA GLY A 25 2.48 -9.84 6.88
C GLY A 25 1.33 -10.87 6.84
N ILE A 26 1.63 -12.16 6.74
CA ILE A 26 0.62 -13.23 6.82
C ILE A 26 0.03 -13.30 8.24
N ASP A 27 0.88 -13.23 9.25
CA ASP A 27 0.48 -13.25 10.65
C ASP A 27 -0.38 -12.02 11.01
N ASP A 28 0.03 -10.83 10.58
CA ASP A 28 -0.71 -9.57 10.79
C ASP A 28 -2.10 -9.60 10.11
N MET A 29 -2.22 -10.26 8.97
CA MET A 29 -3.51 -10.44 8.30
C MET A 29 -4.40 -11.50 8.94
N GLN A 30 -3.90 -12.24 9.94
CA GLN A 30 -4.61 -13.35 10.57
C GLN A 30 -5.19 -14.33 9.54
N MET A 31 -4.43 -14.60 8.49
CA MET A 31 -4.90 -15.47 7.41
C MET A 31 -5.10 -16.90 7.92
N PRO A 32 -6.16 -17.60 7.47
CA PRO A 32 -6.30 -19.02 7.74
C PRO A 32 -5.03 -19.76 7.28
N HIS A 33 -4.65 -20.80 7.99
CA HIS A 33 -3.52 -21.66 7.58
C HIS A 33 -3.79 -22.45 6.28
N ASP A 34 -4.82 -22.09 5.54
CA ASP A 34 -5.09 -22.63 4.22
C ASP A 34 -4.07 -22.05 3.22
N TRP A 35 -3.08 -22.86 2.92
CA TRP A 35 -1.96 -22.55 2.07
C TRP A 35 -2.33 -22.17 0.63
N HIS A 36 -3.55 -22.47 0.18
CA HIS A 36 -4.06 -22.12 -1.15
C HIS A 36 -4.48 -20.63 -1.28
N LEU A 37 -4.59 -19.91 -0.16
CA LEU A 37 -5.04 -18.50 -0.14
C LEU A 37 -3.92 -17.49 0.15
N LYS A 38 -2.66 -17.92 0.07
CA LYS A 38 -1.53 -17.01 0.32
C LYS A 38 -1.50 -15.86 -0.68
N PRO A 39 -1.24 -14.63 -0.21
CA PRO A 39 -1.14 -13.48 -1.10
C PRO A 39 0.09 -13.59 -2.00
N GLU A 40 -0.05 -13.15 -3.24
CA GLU A 40 1.07 -12.93 -4.14
C GLU A 40 1.99 -11.84 -3.56
N LEU A 41 3.30 -12.11 -3.49
CA LEU A 41 4.29 -11.07 -3.27
C LEU A 41 4.81 -10.55 -4.61
N ARG A 42 4.52 -9.28 -4.90
CA ARG A 42 5.06 -8.61 -6.09
C ARG A 42 6.18 -7.65 -5.69
N VAL A 43 7.34 -7.83 -6.31
CA VAL A 43 8.57 -7.09 -5.98
C VAL A 43 9.25 -6.55 -7.24
N ASP A 44 10.20 -5.64 -7.06
CA ASP A 44 11.14 -5.24 -8.10
C ASP A 44 12.23 -6.33 -8.33
N GLN A 45 13.11 -6.08 -9.28
CA GLN A 45 14.21 -7.01 -9.59
C GLN A 45 15.48 -6.73 -8.76
N GLY A 46 15.35 -6.13 -7.59
CA GLY A 46 16.45 -5.95 -6.66
C GLY A 46 17.12 -7.27 -6.24
N SER A 47 18.41 -7.24 -5.93
CA SER A 47 19.18 -8.44 -5.63
C SER A 47 18.62 -9.29 -4.47
N PRO A 48 18.09 -8.72 -3.36
CA PRO A 48 17.46 -9.52 -2.30
C PRO A 48 16.21 -10.27 -2.78
N ASN A 49 15.44 -9.65 -3.67
CA ASN A 49 14.19 -10.21 -4.20
C ASN A 49 14.45 -11.34 -5.20
N THR A 50 15.51 -11.21 -6.01
CA THR A 50 15.87 -12.19 -7.05
C THR A 50 16.79 -13.31 -6.55
N ALA A 51 17.25 -13.22 -5.29
CA ALA A 51 18.12 -14.19 -4.67
C ALA A 51 17.52 -15.62 -4.71
N HIS A 52 18.37 -16.63 -4.90
CA HIS A 52 17.95 -18.01 -4.95
C HIS A 52 17.22 -18.44 -3.66
N VAL A 53 17.67 -17.96 -2.51
CA VAL A 53 17.05 -18.22 -1.21
C VAL A 53 15.62 -17.70 -1.17
N THR A 54 15.37 -16.45 -1.63
CA THR A 54 14.02 -15.87 -1.71
C THR A 54 13.12 -16.70 -2.62
N LYS A 55 13.56 -17.00 -3.85
CA LYS A 55 12.80 -17.81 -4.81
C LYS A 55 12.48 -19.20 -4.29
N ARG A 56 13.45 -19.84 -3.65
CA ARG A 56 13.28 -21.16 -3.05
C ARG A 56 12.24 -21.12 -1.93
N PHE A 57 12.33 -20.15 -1.02
CA PHE A 57 11.37 -19.98 0.05
C PHE A 57 9.94 -19.90 -0.47
N PHE A 58 9.64 -19.02 -1.44
CA PHE A 58 8.29 -18.89 -2.00
C PHE A 58 7.81 -20.15 -2.71
N LYS A 59 8.70 -20.89 -3.34
CA LYS A 59 8.40 -22.20 -3.93
C LYS A 59 8.06 -23.23 -2.84
N ASP A 60 8.85 -23.29 -1.77
CA ASP A 60 8.69 -24.26 -0.69
C ASP A 60 7.41 -24.05 0.09
N ILE A 61 6.96 -22.80 0.23
CA ILE A 61 5.68 -22.46 0.87
C ILE A 61 4.51 -22.40 -0.12
N GLU A 62 4.70 -22.70 -1.40
CA GLU A 62 3.69 -22.64 -2.45
C GLU A 62 2.99 -21.26 -2.56
N ALA A 63 3.72 -20.17 -2.31
CA ALA A 63 3.24 -18.81 -2.48
C ALA A 63 3.75 -18.20 -3.80
N GLU A 64 2.93 -17.35 -4.41
CA GLU A 64 3.30 -16.71 -5.68
C GLU A 64 4.26 -15.55 -5.43
N LEU A 65 5.40 -15.58 -6.13
CA LEU A 65 6.38 -14.51 -6.19
C LEU A 65 6.45 -13.97 -7.62
N SER A 66 6.02 -12.73 -7.83
CA SER A 66 6.08 -12.08 -9.14
C SER A 66 7.03 -10.89 -9.15
N PHE A 67 7.55 -10.57 -10.32
CA PHE A 67 8.51 -9.48 -10.51
C PHE A 67 7.94 -8.39 -11.39
N ALA A 68 8.15 -7.14 -10.99
CA ALA A 68 7.88 -6.00 -11.86
C ALA A 68 8.73 -6.12 -13.14
N ARG A 69 8.14 -5.86 -14.29
CA ARG A 69 8.84 -5.94 -15.59
C ARG A 69 9.86 -4.82 -15.70
N VAL A 70 11.02 -5.14 -16.30
CA VAL A 70 12.04 -4.15 -16.60
C VAL A 70 11.46 -3.06 -17.51
N HIS A 71 11.78 -1.80 -17.24
CA HIS A 71 11.31 -0.63 -17.98
C HIS A 71 9.77 -0.43 -17.99
N ARG A 72 9.06 -0.98 -16.99
CA ARG A 72 7.62 -0.75 -16.80
C ARG A 72 7.35 -0.07 -15.44
N PRO A 73 7.51 1.26 -15.32
CA PRO A 73 7.31 2.00 -14.06
C PRO A 73 5.93 1.78 -13.45
N THR A 74 4.93 1.52 -14.28
CA THR A 74 3.55 1.30 -13.83
C THR A 74 3.39 0.05 -12.95
N ASP A 75 4.28 -0.93 -13.10
CA ASP A 75 4.20 -2.19 -12.37
C ASP A 75 4.49 -2.01 -10.87
N ASN A 76 5.33 -1.01 -10.50
CA ASN A 76 5.69 -0.70 -9.11
C ASN A 76 5.22 0.70 -8.64
N ALA A 77 4.47 1.41 -9.47
CA ALA A 77 4.07 2.80 -9.23
C ALA A 77 3.35 3.03 -7.89
N ARG A 78 2.67 2.03 -7.33
CA ARG A 78 1.99 2.15 -6.03
C ARG A 78 2.98 2.21 -4.89
N THR A 79 3.98 1.34 -4.90
CA THR A 79 5.05 1.29 -3.90
C THR A 79 5.92 2.54 -3.98
N GLU A 80 6.33 2.94 -5.19
CA GLU A 80 7.09 4.16 -5.42
C GLU A 80 6.34 5.41 -4.92
N ARG A 81 5.03 5.49 -5.17
CA ARG A 81 4.20 6.59 -4.68
C ARG A 81 4.11 6.60 -3.15
N PHE A 82 4.01 5.44 -2.52
CA PHE A 82 4.03 5.36 -1.06
C PHE A 82 5.36 5.88 -0.50
N TYR A 83 6.49 5.44 -1.05
CA TYR A 83 7.80 5.95 -0.63
C TYR A 83 7.95 7.47 -0.85
N GLY A 84 7.41 8.01 -1.95
CA GLY A 84 7.35 9.46 -2.16
C GLY A 84 6.51 10.16 -1.10
N THR A 85 5.38 9.59 -0.73
CA THR A 85 4.45 10.14 0.26
C THR A 85 5.07 10.18 1.65
N ILE A 86 5.60 9.05 2.16
CA ILE A 86 6.22 9.01 3.49
C ILE A 86 7.46 9.90 3.59
N LYS A 87 8.23 10.02 2.52
CA LYS A 87 9.37 10.93 2.49
C LYS A 87 8.95 12.39 2.65
N GLN A 88 7.89 12.80 1.98
CA GLN A 88 7.42 14.19 2.02
C GLN A 88 6.62 14.51 3.28
N GLU A 89 5.81 13.58 3.76
CA GLU A 89 4.87 13.82 4.86
C GLU A 89 5.48 13.51 6.23
N GLU A 90 6.58 12.75 6.31
CA GLU A 90 7.22 12.35 7.56
C GLU A 90 8.73 12.62 7.53
N ILE A 91 9.49 11.88 6.72
CA ILE A 91 10.95 11.85 6.83
C ILE A 91 11.59 13.22 6.61
N TYR A 92 11.14 14.00 5.62
CA TYR A 92 11.70 15.34 5.35
C TYR A 92 11.22 16.41 6.33
N LEU A 93 10.09 16.17 7.02
CA LEU A 93 9.58 17.10 8.02
C LEU A 93 10.29 16.91 9.38
N VAL A 94 10.53 15.66 9.75
CA VAL A 94 11.26 15.33 11.00
C VAL A 94 12.76 15.56 10.85
N GLY A 95 13.30 15.31 9.65
CA GLY A 95 14.75 15.35 9.40
C GLY A 95 15.45 14.08 9.87
N ASP A 96 16.61 14.24 10.51
CA ASP A 96 17.38 13.11 11.02
C ASP A 96 16.81 12.60 12.34
N TYR A 97 16.48 11.32 12.40
CA TYR A 97 16.10 10.66 13.64
C TYR A 97 17.33 10.48 14.55
N GLN A 98 17.15 10.66 15.85
CA GLN A 98 18.25 10.57 16.83
C GLN A 98 18.87 9.17 16.86
N ASP A 99 18.04 8.14 16.76
CA ASP A 99 18.44 6.75 16.77
C ASP A 99 17.42 5.85 16.05
N GLU A 100 17.72 4.56 15.96
CA GLU A 100 16.86 3.57 15.30
C GLU A 100 15.55 3.33 16.07
N ILE A 101 15.55 3.48 17.38
CA ILE A 101 14.35 3.30 18.23
C ILE A 101 13.37 4.41 17.92
N THR A 102 13.83 5.67 17.98
CA THR A 102 13.03 6.84 17.65
C THR A 102 12.50 6.76 16.22
N ALA A 103 13.33 6.36 15.26
CA ALA A 103 12.90 6.17 13.87
C ALA A 103 11.77 5.14 13.75
N ASN A 104 11.88 4.02 14.46
CA ASN A 104 10.84 2.98 14.45
C ASN A 104 9.53 3.48 15.06
N GLU A 105 9.58 4.22 16.17
CA GLU A 105 8.40 4.76 16.82
C GLU A 105 7.66 5.79 15.95
N GLU A 106 8.38 6.74 15.36
CA GLU A 106 7.79 7.78 14.53
C GLU A 106 7.24 7.20 13.21
N ILE A 107 7.97 6.31 12.56
CA ILE A 107 7.48 5.62 11.35
C ILE A 107 6.26 4.74 11.67
N LYS A 108 6.22 4.11 12.85
CA LYS A 108 5.05 3.35 13.29
C LYS A 108 3.81 4.26 13.40
N LYS A 109 3.92 5.38 14.08
CA LYS A 109 2.83 6.37 14.21
C LYS A 109 2.36 6.87 12.84
N TYR A 110 3.31 7.15 11.94
CA TYR A 110 2.98 7.57 10.58
C TYR A 110 2.22 6.48 9.81
N ILE A 111 2.63 5.21 9.92
CA ILE A 111 1.95 4.10 9.23
C ILE A 111 0.54 3.86 9.79
N GLU A 112 0.36 3.97 11.10
CA GLU A 112 -0.96 3.93 11.74
C GLU A 112 -1.85 5.06 11.20
N PHE A 113 -1.37 6.31 11.22
CA PHE A 113 -2.06 7.44 10.60
C PHE A 113 -2.38 7.20 9.11
N TYR A 114 -1.41 6.74 8.33
CA TYR A 114 -1.59 6.43 6.90
C TYR A 114 -2.68 5.40 6.65
N ASN A 115 -2.72 4.35 7.45
CA ASN A 115 -3.67 3.26 7.30
C ASN A 115 -5.08 3.62 7.78
N ASP A 116 -5.20 4.31 8.92
CA ASP A 116 -6.44 4.39 9.68
C ASP A 116 -7.08 5.78 9.64
N GLU A 117 -6.32 6.84 9.43
CA GLU A 117 -6.80 8.21 9.50
C GLU A 117 -6.67 8.98 8.18
N ARG A 118 -5.57 8.76 7.43
CA ARG A 118 -5.28 9.53 6.23
C ARG A 118 -6.23 9.21 5.08
N PRO A 119 -7.05 10.18 4.61
CA PRO A 119 -7.95 9.96 3.48
C PRO A 119 -7.16 9.90 2.16
N HIS A 120 -7.50 8.98 1.29
CA HIS A 120 -6.86 8.82 -0.02
C HIS A 120 -7.82 9.18 -1.16
N GLN A 121 -7.48 10.20 -1.93
CA GLN A 121 -8.31 10.61 -3.08
C GLN A 121 -8.58 9.46 -4.06
N SER A 122 -7.61 8.59 -4.29
CA SER A 122 -7.76 7.42 -5.16
C SER A 122 -8.57 6.28 -4.55
N LEU A 123 -8.87 6.36 -3.26
CA LEU A 123 -9.78 5.48 -2.52
C LEU A 123 -11.07 6.20 -2.13
N TRP A 124 -11.47 7.22 -2.90
CA TRP A 124 -12.68 8.04 -2.67
C TRP A 124 -12.72 8.70 -1.29
N ASN A 125 -11.57 9.11 -0.80
CA ASN A 125 -11.34 9.66 0.53
C ASN A 125 -11.57 8.69 1.70
N PHE A 126 -11.70 7.41 1.44
CA PHE A 126 -11.59 6.39 2.47
C PHE A 126 -10.13 6.16 2.86
N THR A 127 -9.93 5.64 4.06
CA THR A 127 -8.62 5.19 4.51
C THR A 127 -8.28 3.81 3.93
N PRO A 128 -7.00 3.44 3.86
CA PRO A 128 -6.58 2.10 3.45
C PRO A 128 -7.22 0.96 4.24
N SER A 129 -7.37 1.13 5.57
CA SER A 129 -8.01 0.13 6.43
C SER A 129 -9.49 -0.04 6.11
N GLN A 130 -10.24 1.06 5.95
CA GLN A 130 -11.65 0.99 5.56
C GLN A 130 -11.85 0.22 4.25
N ILE A 131 -11.04 0.51 3.23
CA ILE A 131 -11.11 -0.22 1.95
C ILE A 131 -10.67 -1.67 2.09
N HIS A 132 -9.69 -1.96 2.94
CA HIS A 132 -9.23 -3.32 3.17
C HIS A 132 -10.32 -4.20 3.80
N GLU A 133 -11.00 -3.70 4.80
CA GLU A 133 -12.13 -4.36 5.44
C GLU A 133 -13.33 -4.55 4.51
N MET A 134 -13.63 -3.53 3.67
CA MET A 134 -14.70 -3.61 2.68
C MET A 134 -14.43 -4.68 1.61
N ASN A 135 -13.19 -4.83 1.14
CA ASN A 135 -12.83 -5.81 0.12
C ASN A 135 -13.03 -7.26 0.57
N ASN A 136 -13.05 -7.51 1.89
CA ASN A 136 -13.29 -8.83 2.43
C ASN A 136 -14.78 -9.24 2.39
N LYS A 137 -15.69 -8.36 1.93
CA LYS A 137 -17.14 -8.65 1.81
C LYS A 137 -17.63 -8.32 0.41
N THR A 138 -18.13 -9.31 -0.31
CA THR A 138 -18.58 -9.18 -1.71
C THR A 138 -19.70 -8.13 -1.89
N GLU A 139 -20.54 -7.92 -0.90
CA GLU A 139 -21.60 -6.91 -0.88
C GLU A 139 -21.06 -5.48 -0.93
N ASN A 140 -19.85 -5.25 -0.43
CA ASN A 140 -19.25 -3.92 -0.36
C ASN A 140 -18.60 -3.47 -1.69
N LEU A 141 -18.29 -4.40 -2.60
CA LEU A 141 -17.75 -4.03 -3.92
C LEU A 141 -18.77 -3.26 -4.78
N ASN A 142 -20.05 -3.57 -4.66
CA ASN A 142 -21.10 -2.84 -5.35
C ASN A 142 -21.31 -1.46 -4.72
N ALA A 143 -21.33 -1.37 -3.39
CA ALA A 143 -21.39 -0.09 -2.69
C ALA A 143 -20.20 0.83 -3.03
N LEU A 144 -19.00 0.28 -3.18
CA LEU A 144 -17.83 1.05 -3.64
C LEU A 144 -17.97 1.53 -5.08
N LYS A 145 -18.55 0.74 -5.98
CA LYS A 145 -18.84 1.16 -7.35
C LYS A 145 -19.85 2.31 -7.38
N ASP A 146 -20.90 2.22 -6.59
CA ASP A 146 -21.95 3.25 -6.48
C ASP A 146 -21.39 4.56 -5.90
N LEU A 147 -20.56 4.48 -4.86
CA LEU A 147 -19.83 5.63 -4.31
C LEU A 147 -18.90 6.28 -5.35
N LYS A 148 -18.24 5.48 -6.18
CA LYS A 148 -17.41 5.99 -7.28
C LYS A 148 -18.24 6.77 -8.29
N ILE A 149 -19.36 6.21 -8.73
CA ILE A 149 -20.27 6.85 -9.67
C ILE A 149 -20.79 8.16 -9.07
N LYS A 150 -21.28 8.14 -7.83
CA LYS A 150 -21.79 9.31 -7.12
C LYS A 150 -20.73 10.42 -6.97
N SER A 151 -19.51 10.06 -6.58
CA SER A 151 -18.40 11.01 -6.47
C SER A 151 -18.05 11.65 -7.81
N TRP A 152 -18.07 10.88 -8.90
CA TRP A 152 -17.79 11.38 -10.24
C TRP A 152 -18.90 12.32 -10.74
N THR A 153 -20.17 11.96 -10.49
CA THR A 153 -21.34 12.78 -10.83
C THR A 153 -21.30 14.11 -10.09
N ASN A 154 -21.09 14.10 -8.77
CA ASN A 154 -21.00 15.30 -7.95
C ASN A 154 -19.87 16.24 -8.42
N ARG A 155 -18.72 15.69 -8.80
CA ARG A 155 -17.60 16.47 -9.34
C ARG A 155 -17.94 17.09 -10.70
N LYS A 156 -18.62 16.35 -11.57
CA LYS A 156 -19.08 16.85 -12.87
C LYS A 156 -20.06 17.99 -12.70
N GLU A 157 -21.05 17.84 -11.81
CA GLU A 157 -22.04 18.88 -11.52
C GLU A 157 -21.41 20.13 -10.91
N TYR A 158 -20.46 19.97 -9.98
CA TYR A 158 -19.70 21.08 -9.43
C TYR A 158 -19.02 21.91 -10.52
N TRP A 159 -18.29 21.28 -11.42
CA TRP A 159 -17.60 21.97 -12.49
C TRP A 159 -18.54 22.61 -13.53
N ILE A 160 -19.71 22.01 -13.77
CA ILE A 160 -20.74 22.63 -14.60
C ILE A 160 -21.22 23.93 -13.96
N LYS A 161 -21.55 23.93 -12.68
CA LYS A 161 -21.99 25.11 -11.92
C LYS A 161 -20.93 26.22 -11.92
N VAL A 162 -19.67 25.86 -11.67
CA VAL A 162 -18.55 26.85 -11.69
C VAL A 162 -18.38 27.47 -13.07
N ARG A 163 -18.49 26.70 -14.14
CA ARG A 163 -18.42 27.26 -15.51
C ARG A 163 -19.57 28.17 -15.84
N GLN A 164 -20.79 27.86 -15.42
CA GLN A 164 -21.96 28.72 -15.65
C GLN A 164 -21.84 30.05 -14.91
N GLN A 165 -21.30 30.07 -13.69
CA GLN A 165 -21.05 31.29 -12.92
C GLN A 165 -19.97 32.18 -13.58
N ASN A 166 -18.94 31.59 -14.17
CA ASN A 166 -17.86 32.33 -14.84
C ASN A 166 -18.23 32.83 -16.25
N THR A 167 -19.32 32.37 -16.86
CA THR A 167 -19.81 32.85 -18.18
C THR A 167 -20.88 33.95 -18.02
N SER A 168 -21.28 34.31 -16.81
CA SER A 168 -22.30 35.33 -16.51
C SER A 168 -21.65 36.71 -16.14
N HIS A 169 -20.38 36.84 -16.38
CA HIS A 169 -19.59 38.08 -16.30
C HIS A 169 -18.90 38.33 -17.62
#